data_e7786498a2b9683189ce1456606512f6
#
_entry.id   e7786498a2b9683189ce1456606512f6
#
_cell.length_a   1.000
_cell.length_b   1.000
_cell.length_c   1.000
_cell.angle_alpha   90.00
_cell.angle_beta   90.00
_cell.angle_gamma   90.00
#
_symmetry.space_group_name_H-M   'P 1'
#
loop_
_entity.id
_entity.type
_entity.pdbx_description
1 polymer ?
#
loop_
_entity_poly.entity_id
_entity_poly.type
_entity_poly.pdbx_seq_one_letter_code
_entity_poly.pdbx_strand_id
1 'polypeptide(L)'
;MGSLAAASCTVGDTALVRDVIYFGRNRPDGGTVSDGEWQGFLDEVVTPKFPSGLTVVDGTGQWRGQSGVVEQERSEIVTLFHAGDEAARQAVAAVASEYKRRFRQEAVLRERSSTCARFE
;
A
#
# COMPACT_ATOMS: atom_id res chain seq x y z
N MET A 1 19.97 6.00 5.72
CA MET A 1 19.10 5.35 4.75
C MET A 1 19.24 5.99 3.41
N GLY A 2 19.62 5.24 2.43
CA GLY A 2 19.77 5.73 1.08
C GLY A 2 18.42 5.94 0.40
N SER A 3 18.36 6.85 -0.54
CA SER A 3 17.23 6.96 -1.45
C SER A 3 17.40 5.96 -2.60
N LEU A 4 16.27 5.58 -3.21
CA LEU A 4 16.31 4.75 -4.40
C LEU A 4 17.01 5.49 -5.54
N ALA A 5 17.83 4.76 -6.28
CA ALA A 5 18.37 5.28 -7.52
C ALA A 5 17.23 5.46 -8.53
N ALA A 6 17.26 6.55 -9.29
CA ALA A 6 16.31 6.74 -10.36
C ALA A 6 16.51 5.66 -11.43
N ALA A 7 15.42 5.14 -11.99
CA ALA A 7 15.48 4.21 -13.10
C ALA A 7 16.00 4.94 -14.35
N SER A 8 16.82 4.25 -15.14
CA SER A 8 17.21 4.72 -16.46
C SER A 8 16.09 4.36 -17.45
N CYS A 9 15.35 5.36 -17.87
CA CYS A 9 14.18 5.15 -18.72
C CYS A 9 14.48 5.53 -20.18
N THR A 10 13.84 4.83 -21.10
CA THR A 10 13.89 5.20 -22.52
C THR A 10 13.08 6.48 -22.75
N VAL A 11 13.36 7.13 -23.89
CA VAL A 11 12.64 8.35 -24.29
C VAL A 11 11.14 8.05 -24.38
N GLY A 12 10.34 8.91 -23.75
CA GLY A 12 8.90 8.77 -23.67
C GLY A 12 8.40 8.11 -22.40
N ASP A 13 9.26 7.41 -21.66
CA ASP A 13 8.93 6.87 -20.36
C ASP A 13 9.20 7.90 -19.26
N THR A 14 8.45 7.81 -18.19
CA THR A 14 8.65 8.61 -16.98
C THR A 14 9.24 7.75 -15.89
N ALA A 15 10.33 8.21 -15.27
CA ALA A 15 10.88 7.55 -14.09
C ALA A 15 9.97 7.85 -12.90
N LEU A 16 9.45 6.81 -12.28
CA LEU A 16 8.56 6.92 -11.13
C LEU A 16 9.01 6.00 -10.01
N VAL A 17 8.52 6.29 -8.80
CA VAL A 17 8.58 5.37 -7.68
C VAL A 17 7.27 4.59 -7.62
N ARG A 18 7.37 3.30 -7.43
CA ARG A 18 6.24 2.39 -7.26
C ARG A 18 6.22 1.95 -5.80
N ASP A 19 5.15 2.27 -5.10
CA ASP A 19 4.87 1.74 -3.76
C ASP A 19 3.72 0.74 -3.85
N VAL A 20 3.90 -0.41 -3.22
CA VAL A 20 2.84 -1.41 -3.07
C VAL A 20 2.61 -1.61 -1.59
N ILE A 21 1.36 -1.50 -1.18
CA ILE A 21 0.97 -1.61 0.21
C ILE A 21 0.00 -2.78 0.35
N TYR A 22 0.30 -3.67 1.29
CA TYR A 22 -0.49 -4.85 1.56
C TYR A 22 -1.27 -4.62 2.85
N PHE A 23 -2.56 -4.43 2.73
CA PHE A 23 -3.45 -4.18 3.85
C PHE A 23 -4.16 -5.48 4.24
N GLY A 24 -3.69 -6.12 5.30
CA GLY A 24 -4.37 -7.29 5.85
C GLY A 24 -5.70 -6.89 6.49
N ARG A 25 -6.71 -7.72 6.33
CA ARG A 25 -8.06 -7.43 6.81
C ARG A 25 -8.47 -8.19 8.05
N ASN A 26 -7.60 -9.02 8.62
CA ASN A 26 -7.87 -9.64 9.91
C ASN A 26 -7.60 -8.63 11.02
N ARG A 27 -8.51 -8.58 11.99
CA ARG A 27 -8.31 -7.74 13.18
C ARG A 27 -7.60 -8.53 14.26
N PRO A 28 -6.65 -7.94 15.00
CA PRO A 28 -5.95 -8.65 16.08
C PRO A 28 -6.89 -9.14 17.19
N ASP A 29 -7.99 -8.43 17.42
CA ASP A 29 -8.97 -8.75 18.47
C ASP A 29 -10.09 -9.68 17.98
N GLY A 30 -9.94 -10.23 16.78
CA GLY A 30 -10.93 -11.07 16.15
C GLY A 30 -11.78 -10.31 15.14
N GLY A 31 -12.37 -11.05 14.21
CA GLY A 31 -13.13 -10.43 13.13
C GLY A 31 -12.27 -9.88 12.03
N THR A 32 -12.88 -9.16 11.12
CA THR A 32 -12.22 -8.63 9.93
C THR A 32 -12.63 -7.18 9.68
N VAL A 33 -11.80 -6.48 8.94
CA VAL A 33 -12.18 -5.18 8.37
C VAL A 33 -13.21 -5.46 7.28
N SER A 34 -14.40 -4.90 7.42
CA SER A 34 -15.50 -5.13 6.48
C SER A 34 -15.25 -4.44 5.14
N ASP A 35 -16.01 -4.84 4.12
CA ASP A 35 -15.93 -4.18 2.82
C ASP A 35 -16.25 -2.69 2.91
N GLY A 36 -17.25 -2.33 3.72
CA GLY A 36 -17.61 -0.93 3.93
C GLY A 36 -16.53 -0.15 4.66
N GLU A 37 -15.91 -0.77 5.66
CA GLU A 37 -14.81 -0.14 6.41
C GLU A 37 -13.58 0.07 5.49
N TRP A 38 -13.26 -0.92 4.67
CA TRP A 38 -12.18 -0.78 3.69
C TRP A 38 -12.49 0.32 2.68
N GLN A 39 -13.68 0.32 2.11
CA GLN A 39 -14.08 1.34 1.14
C GLN A 39 -14.04 2.74 1.75
N GLY A 40 -14.50 2.88 2.99
CA GLY A 40 -14.41 4.15 3.71
C GLY A 40 -12.97 4.61 3.90
N PHE A 41 -12.08 3.71 4.26
CA PHE A 41 -10.65 4.02 4.38
C PHE A 41 -10.07 4.47 3.03
N LEU A 42 -10.38 3.73 1.96
CA LEU A 42 -9.91 4.06 0.61
C LEU A 42 -10.37 5.46 0.20
N ASP A 43 -11.65 5.75 0.38
CA ASP A 43 -12.25 7.02 -0.04
C ASP A 43 -11.79 8.20 0.79
N GLU A 44 -11.63 8.01 2.09
CA GLU A 44 -11.32 9.10 3.03
C GLU A 44 -9.83 9.37 3.17
N VAL A 45 -9.01 8.33 3.03
CA VAL A 45 -7.58 8.42 3.35
C VAL A 45 -6.70 8.28 2.12
N VAL A 46 -6.89 7.25 1.33
CA VAL A 46 -5.96 6.94 0.22
C VAL A 46 -6.23 7.83 -0.99
N THR A 47 -7.44 7.86 -1.46
CA THR A 47 -7.83 8.60 -2.67
C THR A 47 -7.50 10.09 -2.58
N PRO A 48 -7.77 10.79 -1.47
CA PRO A 48 -7.42 12.22 -1.40
C PRO A 48 -5.93 12.50 -1.48
N LYS A 49 -5.08 11.56 -1.05
CA LYS A 49 -3.63 11.72 -1.10
C LYS A 49 -3.04 11.36 -2.46
N PHE A 50 -3.74 10.53 -3.22
CA PHE A 50 -3.28 10.07 -4.53
C PHE A 50 -4.39 10.23 -5.58
N PRO A 51 -4.82 11.48 -5.83
CA PRO A 51 -5.97 11.72 -6.70
C PRO A 51 -5.69 11.41 -8.17
N SER A 52 -4.42 11.30 -8.57
CA SER A 52 -4.06 10.97 -9.95
C SER A 52 -4.31 9.50 -10.30
N GLY A 53 -4.48 8.66 -9.30
CA GLY A 53 -4.85 7.28 -9.52
C GLY A 53 -4.14 6.31 -8.60
N LEU A 54 -4.77 5.15 -8.47
CA LEU A 54 -4.24 4.02 -7.71
C LEU A 54 -4.91 2.76 -8.25
N THR A 55 -4.33 1.62 -7.94
CA THR A 55 -4.92 0.33 -8.30
C THR A 55 -5.08 -0.50 -7.04
N VAL A 56 -6.26 -1.09 -6.88
CA VAL A 56 -6.55 -1.98 -5.74
C VAL A 56 -6.85 -3.37 -6.27
N VAL A 57 -6.21 -4.37 -5.69
CA VAL A 57 -6.45 -5.77 -6.02
C VAL A 57 -6.78 -6.52 -4.73
N ASP A 58 -7.87 -7.28 -4.75
CA ASP A 58 -8.19 -8.24 -3.71
C ASP A 58 -7.23 -9.42 -3.79
N GLY A 59 -6.65 -9.79 -2.66
CA GLY A 59 -5.78 -10.95 -2.60
C GLY A 59 -6.05 -11.77 -1.35
N THR A 60 -5.50 -12.98 -1.34
CA THR A 60 -5.49 -13.83 -0.16
C THR A 60 -4.04 -14.09 0.21
N GLY A 61 -3.68 -13.67 1.41
CA GLY A 61 -2.36 -13.94 1.96
C GLY A 61 -2.41 -15.05 2.98
N GLN A 62 -1.26 -15.59 3.28
CA GLN A 62 -1.11 -16.48 4.42
C GLN A 62 0.24 -16.23 5.08
N TRP A 63 0.28 -16.43 6.36
CA TRP A 63 1.50 -16.22 7.11
C TRP A 63 1.47 -17.09 8.36
N ARG A 64 2.63 -17.33 8.90
CA ARG A 64 2.76 -18.13 10.12
C ARG A 64 3.09 -17.19 11.27
N GLY A 65 2.20 -17.14 12.25
CA GLY A 65 2.42 -16.38 13.47
C GLY A 65 3.32 -17.12 14.45
N GLN A 66 3.49 -16.54 15.63
CA GLN A 66 4.33 -17.10 16.69
C GLN A 66 3.82 -18.46 17.20
N SER A 67 2.52 -18.70 17.08
CA SER A 67 1.92 -19.99 17.46
C SER A 67 2.34 -21.15 16.57
N GLY A 68 2.93 -20.87 15.42
CA GLY A 68 3.29 -21.86 14.41
C GLY A 68 2.13 -22.26 13.50
N VAL A 69 0.95 -21.72 13.74
CA VAL A 69 -0.24 -21.98 12.91
C VAL A 69 -0.21 -21.05 11.69
N VAL A 70 -0.47 -21.62 10.51
CA VAL A 70 -0.61 -20.82 9.29
C VAL A 70 -1.99 -20.18 9.29
N GLU A 71 -2.03 -18.87 9.19
CA GLU A 71 -3.26 -18.11 9.10
C GLU A 71 -3.46 -17.63 7.67
N GLN A 72 -4.70 -17.71 7.21
CA GLN A 72 -5.10 -17.12 5.94
C GLN A 72 -5.77 -15.79 6.20
N GLU A 73 -5.46 -14.83 5.34
CA GLU A 73 -5.94 -13.47 5.51
C GLU A 73 -6.29 -12.87 4.15
N ARG A 74 -7.50 -12.33 4.07
CA ARG A 74 -7.85 -11.51 2.93
C ARG A 74 -7.07 -10.20 3.01
N SER A 75 -6.54 -9.75 1.87
CA SER A 75 -5.71 -8.54 1.80
C SER A 75 -6.15 -7.66 0.65
N GLU A 76 -6.02 -6.36 0.85
CA GLU A 76 -6.15 -5.39 -0.23
C GLU A 76 -4.75 -4.91 -0.61
N ILE A 77 -4.41 -5.03 -1.88
CA ILE A 77 -3.09 -4.67 -2.39
C ILE A 77 -3.26 -3.40 -3.19
N VAL A 78 -2.64 -2.32 -2.71
CA VAL A 78 -2.75 -1.00 -3.33
C VAL A 78 -1.42 -0.65 -3.98
N THR A 79 -1.45 -0.37 -5.27
CA THR A 79 -0.28 0.07 -6.03
C THR A 79 -0.41 1.55 -6.34
N LEU A 80 0.65 2.29 -6.02
CA LEU A 80 0.75 3.73 -6.21
C LEU A 80 2.00 4.05 -7.01
N PHE A 81 1.89 4.97 -7.96
CA PHE A 81 3.03 5.53 -8.67
C PHE A 81 3.13 7.01 -8.35
N HIS A 82 4.34 7.49 -8.05
CA HIS A 82 4.56 8.89 -7.74
C HIS A 82 5.99 9.32 -8.10
N ALA A 83 6.25 10.62 -7.97
CA ALA A 83 7.55 11.18 -8.35
C ALA A 83 8.68 10.85 -7.38
N GLY A 84 8.37 10.35 -6.20
CA GLY A 84 9.39 10.01 -5.20
C GLY A 84 9.86 11.19 -4.38
N ASP A 85 9.16 12.33 -4.42
CA ASP A 85 9.48 13.45 -3.59
C ASP A 85 9.08 13.23 -2.12
N GLU A 86 9.50 14.12 -1.25
CA GLU A 86 9.25 13.99 0.19
C GLU A 86 7.76 14.02 0.51
N ALA A 87 6.99 14.85 -0.17
CA ALA A 87 5.55 14.94 0.05
C ALA A 87 4.86 13.61 -0.26
N ALA A 88 5.22 12.97 -1.38
CA ALA A 88 4.66 11.66 -1.75
C ALA A 88 5.07 10.57 -0.75
N ARG A 89 6.33 10.59 -0.31
CA ARG A 89 6.81 9.63 0.70
C ARG A 89 6.07 9.76 2.01
N GLN A 90 5.83 11.00 2.46
CA GLN A 90 5.06 11.25 3.67
C GLN A 90 3.61 10.83 3.51
N ALA A 91 3.03 11.03 2.33
CA ALA A 91 1.67 10.60 2.05
C ALA A 91 1.52 9.09 2.15
N VAL A 92 2.46 8.33 1.58
CA VAL A 92 2.46 6.86 1.69
C VAL A 92 2.59 6.42 3.15
N ALA A 93 3.50 7.02 3.89
CA ALA A 93 3.68 6.72 5.31
C ALA A 93 2.42 7.01 6.12
N ALA A 94 1.76 8.14 5.83
CA ALA A 94 0.52 8.52 6.52
C ALA A 94 -0.62 7.53 6.24
N VAL A 95 -0.73 7.04 5.01
CA VAL A 95 -1.72 6.02 4.66
C VAL A 95 -1.52 4.75 5.51
N ALA A 96 -0.29 4.26 5.58
CA ALA A 96 0.02 3.07 6.38
C ALA A 96 -0.26 3.28 7.86
N SER A 97 0.15 4.43 8.40
CA SER A 97 -0.06 4.77 9.82
C SER A 97 -1.54 4.86 10.16
N GLU A 98 -2.33 5.49 9.29
CA GLU A 98 -3.77 5.64 9.53
C GLU A 98 -4.50 4.30 9.52
N TYR A 99 -4.12 3.39 8.61
CA TYR A 99 -4.70 2.05 8.60
C TYR A 99 -4.42 1.31 9.91
N LYS A 100 -3.17 1.37 10.37
CA LYS A 100 -2.80 0.75 11.65
C LYS A 100 -3.59 1.32 12.82
N ARG A 101 -3.73 2.63 12.85
CA ARG A 101 -4.48 3.31 13.90
C ARG A 101 -5.97 2.96 13.85
N ARG A 102 -6.56 3.06 12.67
CA ARG A 102 -8.02 2.90 12.50
C ARG A 102 -8.48 1.48 12.78
N PHE A 103 -7.70 0.49 12.37
CA PHE A 103 -8.07 -0.92 12.47
C PHE A 103 -7.19 -1.72 13.42
N ARG A 104 -6.39 -1.04 14.24
CA ARG A 104 -5.53 -1.62 15.28
C ARG A 104 -4.58 -2.68 14.74
N GLN A 105 -4.05 -2.45 13.55
CA GLN A 105 -3.10 -3.36 12.92
C GLN A 105 -1.70 -3.16 13.51
N GLU A 106 -1.00 -4.26 13.75
CA GLU A 106 0.38 -4.21 14.26
C GLU A 106 1.34 -3.74 13.19
N ALA A 107 1.13 -4.17 11.96
CA ALA A 107 2.03 -3.88 10.86
C ALA A 107 1.27 -3.82 9.53
N VAL A 108 1.85 -3.11 8.60
CA VAL A 108 1.44 -3.04 7.21
C VAL A 108 2.69 -3.23 6.37
N LEU A 109 2.69 -4.20 5.48
CA LEU A 109 3.85 -4.43 4.60
C LEU A 109 3.82 -3.43 3.44
N ARG A 110 4.94 -2.78 3.23
CA ARG A 110 5.15 -1.89 2.08
C ARG A 110 6.40 -2.33 1.33
N GLU A 111 6.34 -2.28 0.02
CA GLU A 111 7.53 -2.41 -0.80
C GLU A 111 7.63 -1.21 -1.72
N ARG A 112 8.86 -0.83 -2.07
CA ARG A 112 9.13 0.34 -2.91
C ARG A 112 10.19 -0.01 -3.94
N SER A 113 9.97 0.46 -5.16
CA SER A 113 10.92 0.25 -6.24
C SER A 113 10.88 1.42 -7.20
N SER A 114 11.96 1.58 -7.95
CA SER A 114 12.01 2.51 -9.07
C SER A 114 11.51 1.82 -10.32
N THR A 115 10.78 2.53 -11.16
CA THR A 115 10.24 1.97 -12.39
C THR A 115 10.17 3.02 -13.49
N CYS A 116 9.98 2.55 -14.72
CA CYS A 116 9.68 3.39 -15.88
C CYS A 116 8.24 3.11 -16.28
N ALA A 117 7.44 4.17 -16.45
CA ALA A 117 6.03 4.02 -16.77
C ALA A 117 5.63 4.98 -17.88
N ARG A 118 4.60 4.62 -18.62
CA ARG A 118 4.09 5.41 -19.72
C ARG A 118 2.60 5.17 -19.88
N PHE A 119 1.87 6.26 -20.11
CA PHE A 119 0.50 6.14 -20.62
C PHE A 119 0.56 6.13 -22.16
N GLU A 120 0.02 5.13 -22.76
CA GLU A 120 -0.04 5.00 -24.21
C GLU A 120 -1.45 5.14 -24.77
#